data_401a133327a4060c4e74e54e61d0e49d
#
_entry.id   401a133327a4060c4e74e54e61d0e49d
#
_cell.length_a   1.000
_cell.length_b   1.000
_cell.length_c   1.000
_cell.angle_alpha   90.00
_cell.angle_beta   90.00
_cell.angle_gamma   90.00
#
_symmetry.space_group_name_H-M   'P 1'
#
loop_
_entity.id
_entity.type
_entity.pdbx_description
1 polymer ?
#
loop_
_entity_poly.entity_id
_entity_poly.type
_entity_poly.pdbx_seq_one_letter_code
_entity_poly.pdbx_strand_id
1 'polypeptide(L)'
;MPLLRVRELVKTYQVGDVAVRALRGVTLDIDAGEFVAVVGPSGSGKSTFMHILGCLDRPTSGEYRLDDRDVSRLTDDELSAIRNRQIGFVFQGFNLLARTSAVENVELPLLYGPEKVAAGERRRRAFAALEAVGLAERAEHPPHQLSGGQQQRVAIARALLNNPSILFADEPTGNLDSRTSVEVMDIFQRLKEERGITIVLITHEQQVAEYGSRIIAFKDGQIVSDRANDRQRLAMGELALLPAG
;
A
#
# COMPACT_ATOMS: atom_id res chain seq x y z
N MET A 1 -14.28 5.99 14.10
CA MET A 1 -13.27 7.07 14.20
C MET A 1 -12.28 6.88 13.07
N PRO A 2 -11.85 7.94 12.39
CA PRO A 2 -10.94 7.79 11.26
C PRO A 2 -9.59 7.20 11.72
N LEU A 3 -9.10 6.22 10.96
CA LEU A 3 -7.76 5.64 11.14
C LEU A 3 -6.69 6.65 10.74
N LEU A 4 -6.93 7.37 9.64
CA LEU A 4 -6.06 8.45 9.15
C LEU A 4 -6.83 9.76 9.19
N ARG A 5 -6.23 10.80 9.78
CA ARG A 5 -6.77 12.17 9.78
C ARG A 5 -5.69 13.15 9.35
N VAL A 6 -5.99 13.89 8.31
CA VAL A 6 -5.09 14.91 7.74
C VAL A 6 -5.79 16.27 7.75
N ARG A 7 -5.10 17.30 8.17
CA ARG A 7 -5.63 18.69 8.17
C ARG A 7 -4.60 19.63 7.58
N GLU A 8 -5.00 20.36 6.54
CA GLU A 8 -4.20 21.40 5.88
C GLU A 8 -2.76 20.95 5.55
N LEU A 9 -2.62 19.70 5.07
CA LEU A 9 -1.31 19.09 4.83
C LEU A 9 -0.63 19.75 3.64
N VAL A 10 0.54 20.32 3.88
CA VAL A 10 1.38 20.97 2.86
C VAL A 10 2.71 20.23 2.75
N LYS A 11 3.18 20.05 1.51
CA LYS A 11 4.54 19.61 1.24
C LYS A 11 5.18 20.47 0.16
N THR A 12 6.33 21.03 0.50
CA THR A 12 7.16 21.78 -0.43
C THR A 12 8.55 21.16 -0.47
N TYR A 13 9.03 20.82 -1.65
CA TYR A 13 10.40 20.39 -1.88
C TYR A 13 11.23 21.55 -2.39
N GLN A 14 12.45 21.70 -1.90
CA GLN A 14 13.42 22.64 -2.42
C GLN A 14 14.33 21.93 -3.40
N VAL A 15 14.28 22.33 -4.67
CA VAL A 15 15.11 21.78 -5.75
C VAL A 15 15.99 22.91 -6.29
N GLY A 16 17.21 23.02 -5.76
CA GLY A 16 18.05 24.21 -5.98
C GLY A 16 17.33 25.48 -5.47
N ASP A 17 17.20 26.47 -6.34
CA ASP A 17 16.52 27.75 -6.03
C ASP A 17 14.99 27.71 -6.25
N VAL A 18 14.44 26.57 -6.69
CA VAL A 18 13.01 26.43 -7.01
C VAL A 18 12.29 25.69 -5.91
N ALA A 19 11.21 26.29 -5.38
CA ALA A 19 10.30 25.63 -4.43
C ALA A 19 9.14 24.97 -5.19
N VAL A 20 9.04 23.63 -5.10
CA VAL A 20 7.97 22.85 -5.71
C VAL A 20 6.95 22.47 -4.64
N ARG A 21 5.76 23.06 -4.69
CA ARG A 21 4.64 22.72 -3.78
C ARG A 21 3.92 21.47 -4.28
N ALA A 22 4.30 20.32 -3.74
CA ALA A 22 3.72 19.02 -4.10
C ALA A 22 2.34 18.78 -3.46
N LEU A 23 2.10 19.29 -2.25
CA LEU A 23 0.78 19.32 -1.59
C LEU A 23 0.45 20.73 -1.12
N ARG A 24 -0.83 21.12 -1.25
CA ARG A 24 -1.31 22.49 -1.09
C ARG A 24 -2.51 22.61 -0.13
N GLY A 25 -2.37 22.06 1.09
CA GLY A 25 -3.43 22.12 2.10
C GLY A 25 -4.46 21.00 1.95
N VAL A 26 -3.98 19.75 1.87
CA VAL A 26 -4.86 18.58 1.79
C VAL A 26 -5.50 18.30 3.13
N THR A 27 -6.84 18.19 3.14
CA THR A 27 -7.64 17.79 4.31
C THR A 27 -8.47 16.56 3.95
N LEU A 28 -8.33 15.46 4.74
CA LEU A 28 -8.96 14.18 4.47
C LEU A 28 -9.05 13.34 5.75
N ASP A 29 -10.12 12.58 5.86
CA ASP A 29 -10.27 11.49 6.83
C ASP A 29 -10.47 10.17 6.09
N ILE A 30 -9.81 9.10 6.55
CA ILE A 30 -10.00 7.72 6.06
C ILE A 30 -10.34 6.86 7.28
N ASP A 31 -11.49 6.21 7.24
CA ASP A 31 -11.94 5.33 8.31
C ASP A 31 -11.26 3.95 8.25
N ALA A 32 -11.21 3.26 9.39
CA ALA A 32 -10.69 1.90 9.46
C ALA A 32 -11.54 0.96 8.57
N GLY A 33 -10.87 0.09 7.82
CA GLY A 33 -11.52 -0.86 6.93
C GLY A 33 -12.07 -0.26 5.62
N GLU A 34 -11.76 1.00 5.28
CA GLU A 34 -12.07 1.54 3.95
C GLU A 34 -11.12 0.99 2.87
N PHE A 35 -11.61 0.87 1.66
CA PHE A 35 -10.80 0.70 0.46
C PHE A 35 -10.91 1.97 -0.39
N VAL A 36 -9.92 2.84 -0.27
CA VAL A 36 -9.86 4.14 -0.93
C VAL A 36 -8.94 4.09 -2.13
N ALA A 37 -9.42 4.51 -3.30
CA ALA A 37 -8.60 4.72 -4.48
C ALA A 37 -8.28 6.20 -4.66
N VAL A 38 -7.00 6.53 -4.78
CA VAL A 38 -6.50 7.88 -5.04
C VAL A 38 -6.05 7.96 -6.49
N VAL A 39 -6.73 8.79 -7.28
CA VAL A 39 -6.50 8.94 -8.72
C VAL A 39 -6.03 10.34 -9.09
N GLY A 40 -5.46 10.49 -10.28
CA GLY A 40 -5.06 11.79 -10.83
C GLY A 40 -3.87 11.66 -11.79
N PRO A 41 -3.58 12.69 -12.57
CA PRO A 41 -2.47 12.69 -13.52
C PRO A 41 -1.11 12.53 -12.83
N SER A 42 -0.09 12.16 -13.61
CA SER A 42 1.30 12.16 -13.10
C SER A 42 1.67 13.57 -12.59
N GLY A 43 2.41 13.63 -11.49
CA GLY A 43 2.80 14.90 -10.86
C GLY A 43 1.70 15.60 -10.05
N SER A 44 0.49 15.03 -9.91
CA SER A 44 -0.59 15.67 -9.13
C SER A 44 -0.39 15.64 -7.60
N GLY A 45 0.65 14.99 -7.08
CA GLY A 45 0.97 14.92 -5.64
C GLY A 45 0.60 13.61 -4.95
N LYS A 46 0.01 12.61 -5.64
CA LYS A 46 -0.45 11.33 -5.06
C LYS A 46 0.65 10.55 -4.34
N SER A 47 1.79 10.32 -4.99
CA SER A 47 2.91 9.59 -4.38
C SER A 47 3.51 10.36 -3.20
N THR A 48 3.60 11.70 -3.29
CA THR A 48 3.99 12.53 -2.14
C THR A 48 3.03 12.38 -0.97
N PHE A 49 1.72 12.39 -1.26
CA PHE A 49 0.68 12.19 -0.26
C PHE A 49 0.82 10.81 0.40
N MET A 50 0.96 9.76 -0.39
CA MET A 50 1.19 8.40 0.11
C MET A 50 2.48 8.31 0.95
N HIS A 51 3.58 8.91 0.51
CA HIS A 51 4.83 8.87 1.27
C HIS A 51 4.69 9.51 2.65
N ILE A 52 3.93 10.61 2.77
CA ILE A 52 3.68 11.24 4.06
C ILE A 52 2.77 10.36 4.92
N LEU A 53 1.66 9.87 4.37
CA LEU A 53 0.76 8.96 5.09
C LEU A 53 1.44 7.66 5.50
N GLY A 54 2.34 7.16 4.67
CA GLY A 54 3.16 5.99 4.95
C GLY A 54 4.35 6.26 5.88
N CYS A 55 4.47 7.47 6.43
CA CYS A 55 5.59 7.88 7.29
C CYS A 55 6.98 7.71 6.61
N LEU A 56 7.04 7.77 5.28
CA LEU A 56 8.29 7.75 4.50
C LEU A 56 8.87 9.15 4.29
N ASP A 57 8.02 10.18 4.43
CA ASP A 57 8.40 11.59 4.34
C ASP A 57 7.62 12.40 5.37
N ARG A 58 8.03 13.64 5.61
CA ARG A 58 7.40 14.56 6.56
C ARG A 58 6.67 15.68 5.84
N PRO A 59 5.51 16.12 6.32
CA PRO A 59 4.89 17.33 5.80
C PRO A 59 5.74 18.58 6.11
N THR A 60 5.64 19.61 5.29
CA THR A 60 6.21 20.93 5.58
C THR A 60 5.39 21.65 6.64
N SER A 61 4.06 21.48 6.61
CA SER A 61 3.12 21.99 7.61
C SER A 61 1.80 21.22 7.53
N GLY A 62 0.91 21.48 8.48
CA GLY A 62 -0.35 20.77 8.66
C GLY A 62 -0.24 19.68 9.72
N GLU A 63 -1.35 18.98 9.95
CA GLU A 63 -1.46 17.92 10.95
C GLU A 63 -1.72 16.59 10.26
N TYR A 64 -1.04 15.54 10.73
CA TYR A 64 -1.33 14.15 10.36
C TYR A 64 -1.41 13.27 11.58
N ARG A 65 -2.57 12.62 11.77
CA ARG A 65 -2.80 11.61 12.82
C ARG A 65 -3.03 10.25 12.20
N LEU A 66 -2.38 9.25 12.78
CA LEU A 66 -2.60 7.83 12.53
C LEU A 66 -3.05 7.20 13.85
N ASP A 67 -4.23 6.60 13.86
CA ASP A 67 -4.85 6.00 15.07
C ASP A 67 -4.82 6.97 16.26
N ASP A 68 -5.34 8.20 16.04
CA ASP A 68 -5.34 9.35 16.96
C ASP A 68 -3.95 9.85 17.45
N ARG A 69 -2.86 9.20 17.07
CA ARG A 69 -1.50 9.63 17.38
C ARG A 69 -1.01 10.68 16.36
N ASP A 70 -0.59 11.85 16.83
CA ASP A 70 0.05 12.86 15.96
C ASP A 70 1.42 12.37 15.51
N VAL A 71 1.54 11.99 14.23
CA VAL A 71 2.78 11.49 13.64
C VAL A 71 3.65 12.60 13.04
N SER A 72 3.15 13.83 12.93
CA SER A 72 3.89 14.95 12.36
C SER A 72 5.11 15.34 13.20
N ARG A 73 5.09 15.01 14.50
CA ARG A 73 6.10 15.44 15.50
C ARG A 73 7.01 14.31 15.98
N LEU A 74 6.83 13.10 15.46
CA LEU A 74 7.58 11.92 15.90
C LEU A 74 9.02 11.95 15.39
N THR A 75 9.93 11.33 16.11
CA THR A 75 11.30 11.07 15.69
C THR A 75 11.35 10.05 14.55
N ASP A 76 12.48 9.93 13.85
CA ASP A 76 12.63 8.97 12.76
C ASP A 76 12.54 7.52 13.24
N ASP A 77 13.03 7.23 14.46
CA ASP A 77 12.91 5.91 15.07
C ASP A 77 11.45 5.55 15.37
N GLU A 78 10.67 6.50 15.90
CA GLU A 78 9.23 6.31 16.15
C GLU A 78 8.45 6.13 14.85
N LEU A 79 8.73 6.92 13.81
CA LEU A 79 8.14 6.75 12.48
C LEU A 79 8.50 5.38 11.89
N SER A 80 9.75 4.93 12.07
CA SER A 80 10.20 3.61 11.62
C SER A 80 9.46 2.48 12.33
N ALA A 81 9.25 2.61 13.65
CA ALA A 81 8.48 1.64 14.42
C ALA A 81 7.00 1.58 13.98
N ILE A 82 6.37 2.73 13.68
CA ILE A 82 5.01 2.79 13.14
C ILE A 82 4.95 2.13 11.76
N ARG A 83 5.85 2.47 10.84
CA ARG A 83 5.93 1.82 9.51
C ARG A 83 6.01 0.31 9.63
N ASN A 84 6.89 -0.18 10.50
CA ASN A 84 7.08 -1.62 10.67
C ASN A 84 5.85 -2.34 11.21
N ARG A 85 5.14 -1.73 12.18
CA ARG A 85 4.04 -2.40 12.91
C ARG A 85 2.66 -2.20 12.28
N GLN A 86 2.41 -1.02 11.71
CA GLN A 86 1.04 -0.60 11.32
C GLN A 86 0.84 -0.43 9.83
N ILE A 87 1.94 -0.34 9.05
CA ILE A 87 1.86 0.04 7.63
C ILE A 87 2.49 -1.04 6.77
N GLY A 88 1.74 -1.54 5.79
CA GLY A 88 2.23 -2.36 4.69
C GLY A 88 2.39 -1.53 3.41
N PHE A 89 3.39 -1.85 2.60
CA PHE A 89 3.61 -1.23 1.30
C PHE A 89 3.68 -2.25 0.17
N VAL A 90 2.97 -1.95 -0.91
CA VAL A 90 3.01 -2.69 -2.18
C VAL A 90 3.30 -1.69 -3.30
N PHE A 91 4.35 -1.92 -4.08
CA PHE A 91 4.80 -1.02 -5.14
C PHE A 91 4.69 -1.66 -6.52
N GLN A 92 4.59 -0.85 -7.57
CA GLN A 92 4.59 -1.26 -8.96
C GLN A 92 5.83 -2.11 -9.33
N GLY A 93 6.99 -1.76 -8.83
CA GLY A 93 8.26 -2.45 -9.10
C GLY A 93 8.52 -3.65 -8.18
N PHE A 94 7.53 -4.13 -7.39
CA PHE A 94 7.61 -5.21 -6.41
C PHE A 94 8.62 -4.96 -5.29
N ASN A 95 9.73 -4.32 -5.55
CA ASN A 95 10.83 -3.98 -4.62
C ASN A 95 11.31 -5.21 -3.83
N LEU A 96 11.49 -6.34 -4.52
CA LEU A 96 12.05 -7.55 -3.96
C LEU A 96 13.58 -7.55 -4.05
N LEU A 97 14.24 -8.11 -3.05
CA LEU A 97 15.68 -8.32 -3.08
C LEU A 97 15.98 -9.47 -4.06
N ALA A 98 16.69 -9.14 -5.16
CA ALA A 98 16.86 -10.03 -6.30
C ALA A 98 17.64 -11.33 -6.01
N ARG A 99 18.50 -11.33 -4.97
CA ARG A 99 19.38 -12.45 -4.63
C ARG A 99 18.91 -13.27 -3.43
N THR A 100 17.70 -13.04 -2.96
CA THR A 100 17.06 -13.75 -1.86
C THR A 100 15.80 -14.45 -2.34
N SER A 101 15.43 -15.54 -1.69
CA SER A 101 14.20 -16.29 -1.99
C SER A 101 12.94 -15.49 -1.65
N ALA A 102 11.77 -15.97 -2.10
CA ALA A 102 10.49 -15.37 -1.76
C ALA A 102 10.27 -15.34 -0.24
N VAL A 103 10.55 -16.45 0.47
CA VAL A 103 10.40 -16.51 1.93
C VAL A 103 11.33 -15.55 2.65
N GLU A 104 12.59 -15.41 2.22
CA GLU A 104 13.54 -14.45 2.79
C GLU A 104 13.10 -13.00 2.54
N ASN A 105 12.55 -12.69 1.36
CA ASN A 105 11.95 -11.37 1.08
C ASN A 105 10.78 -11.08 2.03
N VAL A 106 9.93 -12.06 2.30
CA VAL A 106 8.80 -11.91 3.21
C VAL A 106 9.25 -11.76 4.66
N GLU A 107 10.34 -12.41 5.09
CA GLU A 107 10.89 -12.29 6.45
C GLU A 107 11.41 -10.88 6.80
N LEU A 108 11.76 -10.05 5.82
CA LEU A 108 12.43 -8.76 6.03
C LEU A 108 11.80 -7.87 7.12
N PRO A 109 10.48 -7.66 7.18
CA PRO A 109 9.88 -6.80 8.21
C PRO A 109 10.14 -7.28 9.64
N LEU A 110 10.30 -8.59 9.86
CA LEU A 110 10.63 -9.16 11.18
C LEU A 110 12.12 -9.04 11.53
N LEU A 111 12.99 -8.87 10.54
CA LEU A 111 14.42 -8.63 10.76
C LEU A 111 14.71 -7.20 11.24
N TYR A 112 13.93 -6.23 10.71
CA TYR A 112 14.09 -4.80 11.02
C TYR A 112 13.11 -4.30 12.10
N GLY A 113 12.25 -5.19 12.59
CA GLY A 113 11.31 -4.86 13.66
C GLY A 113 11.99 -4.59 14.99
N PRO A 114 11.32 -3.84 15.89
CA PRO A 114 11.86 -3.56 17.22
C PRO A 114 11.93 -4.81 18.11
N GLU A 115 11.20 -5.86 17.78
CA GLU A 115 11.17 -7.13 18.51
C GLU A 115 12.08 -8.16 17.84
N LYS A 116 12.93 -8.79 18.63
CA LYS A 116 13.78 -9.89 18.14
C LYS A 116 12.95 -11.17 18.03
N VAL A 117 12.62 -11.57 16.82
CA VAL A 117 11.93 -12.83 16.53
C VAL A 117 12.95 -13.90 16.16
N ALA A 118 12.87 -15.09 16.75
CA ALA A 118 13.77 -16.21 16.47
C ALA A 118 13.65 -16.64 14.98
N ALA A 119 14.76 -17.09 14.38
CA ALA A 119 14.82 -17.41 12.94
C ALA A 119 13.75 -18.42 12.49
N GLY A 120 13.54 -19.50 13.25
CA GLY A 120 12.53 -20.51 12.96
C GLY A 120 11.11 -19.94 12.96
N GLU A 121 10.81 -19.03 13.88
CA GLU A 121 9.50 -18.38 13.98
C GLU A 121 9.29 -17.37 12.84
N ARG A 122 10.31 -16.59 12.45
CA ARG A 122 10.25 -15.71 11.29
C ARG A 122 9.90 -16.49 10.03
N ARG A 123 10.66 -17.58 9.80
CA ARG A 123 10.44 -18.44 8.62
C ARG A 123 9.05 -19.07 8.62
N ARG A 124 8.56 -19.55 9.75
CA ARG A 124 7.20 -20.08 9.89
C ARG A 124 6.14 -19.06 9.52
N ARG A 125 6.26 -17.83 10.04
CA ARG A 125 5.32 -16.72 9.72
C ARG A 125 5.38 -16.32 8.25
N ALA A 126 6.59 -16.26 7.66
CA ALA A 126 6.77 -15.93 6.26
C ALA A 126 6.16 -17.01 5.34
N PHE A 127 6.33 -18.29 5.67
CA PHE A 127 5.68 -19.39 4.95
C PHE A 127 4.15 -19.28 5.00
N ALA A 128 3.57 -19.05 6.18
CA ALA A 128 2.13 -18.86 6.31
C ALA A 128 1.61 -17.66 5.51
N ALA A 129 2.38 -16.57 5.44
CA ALA A 129 2.04 -15.41 4.62
C ALA A 129 2.09 -15.74 3.11
N LEU A 130 3.06 -16.54 2.65
CA LEU A 130 3.15 -16.99 1.26
C LEU A 130 2.01 -17.97 0.92
N GLU A 131 1.65 -18.86 1.83
CA GLU A 131 0.53 -19.79 1.68
C GLU A 131 -0.78 -19.02 1.50
N ALA A 132 -1.02 -17.96 2.28
CA ALA A 132 -2.21 -17.13 2.18
C ALA A 132 -2.39 -16.42 0.82
N VAL A 133 -1.29 -16.26 0.05
CA VAL A 133 -1.32 -15.71 -1.32
C VAL A 133 -1.09 -16.78 -2.40
N GLY A 134 -1.16 -18.09 -2.04
CA GLY A 134 -1.04 -19.22 -2.96
C GLY A 134 0.37 -19.44 -3.51
N LEU A 135 1.41 -19.13 -2.73
CA LEU A 135 2.82 -19.26 -3.13
C LEU A 135 3.66 -20.20 -2.25
N ALA A 136 3.05 -21.09 -1.48
CA ALA A 136 3.78 -22.01 -0.59
C ALA A 136 4.84 -22.82 -1.35
N GLU A 137 4.51 -23.37 -2.54
CA GLU A 137 5.43 -24.16 -3.36
C GLU A 137 6.55 -23.34 -4.03
N ARG A 138 6.44 -22.02 -4.01
CA ARG A 138 7.41 -21.08 -4.58
C ARG A 138 8.24 -20.35 -3.53
N ALA A 139 8.13 -20.72 -2.27
CA ALA A 139 8.77 -20.04 -1.15
C ALA A 139 10.30 -19.91 -1.29
N GLU A 140 10.96 -20.92 -1.83
CA GLU A 140 12.42 -20.96 -2.01
C GLU A 140 12.89 -20.36 -3.36
N HIS A 141 11.98 -19.94 -4.24
CA HIS A 141 12.35 -19.39 -5.53
C HIS A 141 12.78 -17.92 -5.40
N PRO A 142 13.89 -17.53 -6.01
CA PRO A 142 14.30 -16.12 -6.11
C PRO A 142 13.41 -15.38 -7.13
N PRO A 143 13.33 -14.03 -7.06
CA PRO A 143 12.43 -13.23 -7.89
C PRO A 143 12.52 -13.48 -9.40
N HIS A 144 13.72 -13.72 -9.93
CA HIS A 144 13.91 -13.97 -11.36
C HIS A 144 13.29 -15.28 -11.86
N GLN A 145 12.89 -16.19 -10.97
CA GLN A 145 12.18 -17.44 -11.29
C GLN A 145 10.67 -17.33 -11.08
N LEU A 146 10.17 -16.14 -10.73
CA LEU A 146 8.77 -15.86 -10.48
C LEU A 146 8.19 -14.97 -11.59
N SER A 147 6.94 -15.25 -12.00
CA SER A 147 6.20 -14.32 -12.88
C SER A 147 5.95 -12.98 -12.19
N GLY A 148 5.61 -11.92 -12.94
CA GLY A 148 5.30 -10.61 -12.37
C GLY A 148 4.19 -10.66 -11.31
N GLY A 149 3.13 -11.42 -11.58
CA GLY A 149 2.05 -11.61 -10.61
C GLY A 149 2.46 -12.41 -9.37
N GLN A 150 3.36 -13.39 -9.53
CA GLN A 150 3.93 -14.10 -8.38
C GLN A 150 4.81 -13.17 -7.54
N GLN A 151 5.65 -12.33 -8.17
CA GLN A 151 6.45 -11.34 -7.48
C GLN A 151 5.57 -10.33 -6.71
N GLN A 152 4.47 -9.89 -7.31
CA GLN A 152 3.52 -8.99 -6.65
C GLN A 152 2.87 -9.65 -5.45
N ARG A 153 2.48 -10.93 -5.56
CA ARG A 153 1.95 -11.68 -4.40
C ARG A 153 2.98 -11.88 -3.30
N VAL A 154 4.27 -12.05 -3.62
CA VAL A 154 5.36 -12.02 -2.60
C VAL A 154 5.45 -10.66 -1.92
N ALA A 155 5.36 -9.55 -2.68
CA ALA A 155 5.37 -8.20 -2.11
C ALA A 155 4.16 -7.96 -1.19
N ILE A 156 2.98 -8.46 -1.55
CA ILE A 156 1.78 -8.41 -0.71
C ILE A 156 1.97 -9.24 0.56
N ALA A 157 2.47 -10.49 0.46
CA ALA A 157 2.75 -11.33 1.63
C ALA A 157 3.74 -10.65 2.58
N ARG A 158 4.79 -10.03 2.05
CA ARG A 158 5.73 -9.22 2.84
C ARG A 158 5.06 -8.06 3.55
N ALA A 159 4.20 -7.32 2.85
CA ALA A 159 3.48 -6.19 3.42
C ALA A 159 2.54 -6.58 4.56
N LEU A 160 2.02 -7.81 4.55
CA LEU A 160 1.05 -8.32 5.53
C LEU A 160 1.70 -9.00 6.75
N LEU A 161 3.02 -9.27 6.72
CA LEU A 161 3.69 -10.12 7.71
C LEU A 161 3.52 -9.67 9.17
N ASN A 162 3.49 -8.36 9.40
CA ASN A 162 3.31 -7.76 10.72
C ASN A 162 1.85 -7.43 11.06
N ASN A 163 0.87 -7.95 10.30
CA ASN A 163 -0.57 -7.66 10.46
C ASN A 163 -0.86 -6.15 10.52
N PRO A 164 -0.53 -5.40 9.47
CA PRO A 164 -0.70 -3.95 9.45
C PRO A 164 -2.19 -3.57 9.49
N SER A 165 -2.50 -2.40 10.07
CA SER A 165 -3.82 -1.82 10.05
C SER A 165 -4.16 -1.14 8.71
N ILE A 166 -3.11 -0.76 7.95
CA ILE A 166 -3.23 -0.11 6.66
C ILE A 166 -2.23 -0.63 5.63
N LEU A 167 -2.70 -0.77 4.40
CA LEU A 167 -1.90 -1.14 3.23
C LEU A 167 -1.92 0.00 2.22
N PHE A 168 -0.75 0.55 1.90
CA PHE A 168 -0.55 1.46 0.79
C PHE A 168 -0.10 0.70 -0.44
N ALA A 169 -0.82 0.86 -1.55
CA ALA A 169 -0.51 0.23 -2.83
C ALA A 169 -0.29 1.30 -3.90
N ASP A 170 0.96 1.45 -4.37
CA ASP A 170 1.34 2.42 -5.40
C ASP A 170 1.46 1.72 -6.75
N GLU A 171 0.48 1.97 -7.63
CA GLU A 171 0.37 1.39 -8.98
C GLU A 171 0.57 -0.14 -8.99
N PRO A 172 -0.11 -0.91 -8.11
CA PRO A 172 0.22 -2.30 -7.84
C PRO A 172 -0.01 -3.25 -9.04
N THR A 173 -0.71 -2.78 -10.08
CA THR A 173 -1.07 -3.54 -11.29
C THR A 173 -0.34 -3.07 -12.54
N GLY A 174 0.41 -1.96 -12.47
CA GLY A 174 0.98 -1.30 -13.63
C GLY A 174 2.00 -2.12 -14.45
N ASN A 175 2.51 -3.23 -13.90
CA ASN A 175 3.43 -4.15 -14.58
C ASN A 175 2.83 -5.55 -14.80
N LEU A 176 1.50 -5.69 -14.68
CA LEU A 176 0.80 -6.97 -14.72
C LEU A 176 -0.14 -7.05 -15.93
N ASP A 177 -0.38 -8.26 -16.39
CA ASP A 177 -1.45 -8.52 -17.36
C ASP A 177 -2.83 -8.34 -16.73
N SER A 178 -3.87 -8.24 -17.57
CA SER A 178 -5.23 -7.92 -17.12
C SER A 178 -5.79 -8.95 -16.11
N ARG A 179 -5.55 -10.26 -16.32
CA ARG A 179 -6.03 -11.31 -15.41
C ARG A 179 -5.33 -11.21 -14.06
N THR A 180 -4.01 -11.14 -14.07
CA THR A 180 -3.19 -11.00 -12.86
C THR A 180 -3.55 -9.73 -12.09
N SER A 181 -3.88 -8.63 -12.79
CA SER A 181 -4.36 -7.39 -12.18
C SER A 181 -5.65 -7.62 -11.39
N VAL A 182 -6.61 -8.35 -11.95
CA VAL A 182 -7.87 -8.71 -11.24
C VAL A 182 -7.58 -9.61 -10.04
N GLU A 183 -6.65 -10.57 -10.15
CA GLU A 183 -6.24 -11.44 -9.03
C GLU A 183 -5.65 -10.63 -7.86
N VAL A 184 -4.85 -9.60 -8.15
CA VAL A 184 -4.30 -8.71 -7.12
C VAL A 184 -5.41 -7.87 -6.47
N MET A 185 -6.36 -7.37 -7.25
CA MET A 185 -7.51 -6.63 -6.71
C MET A 185 -8.42 -7.53 -5.85
N ASP A 186 -8.60 -8.78 -6.22
CA ASP A 186 -9.31 -9.77 -5.38
C ASP A 186 -8.63 -9.97 -4.02
N ILE A 187 -7.31 -10.10 -4.01
CA ILE A 187 -6.56 -10.18 -2.75
C ILE A 187 -6.82 -8.94 -1.89
N PHE A 188 -6.79 -7.75 -2.45
CA PHE A 188 -7.03 -6.52 -1.68
C PHE A 188 -8.47 -6.44 -1.15
N GLN A 189 -9.47 -6.80 -1.95
CA GLN A 189 -10.87 -6.82 -1.50
C GLN A 189 -11.07 -7.82 -0.37
N ARG A 190 -10.54 -9.04 -0.49
CA ARG A 190 -10.58 -10.03 0.59
C ARG A 190 -9.86 -9.58 1.85
N LEU A 191 -8.70 -8.95 1.75
CA LEU A 191 -7.99 -8.41 2.91
C LEU A 191 -8.83 -7.37 3.67
N LYS A 192 -9.51 -6.49 2.94
CA LYS A 192 -10.43 -5.52 3.52
C LYS A 192 -11.62 -6.21 4.19
N GLU A 193 -12.23 -7.20 3.53
CA GLU A 193 -13.45 -7.85 4.02
C GLU A 193 -13.19 -8.82 5.17
N GLU A 194 -12.17 -9.68 5.05
CA GLU A 194 -11.89 -10.75 6.02
C GLU A 194 -11.07 -10.27 7.22
N ARG A 195 -10.19 -9.26 7.03
CA ARG A 195 -9.25 -8.80 8.06
C ARG A 195 -9.46 -7.37 8.49
N GLY A 196 -10.38 -6.63 7.85
CA GLY A 196 -10.65 -5.23 8.17
C GLY A 196 -9.47 -4.29 7.88
N ILE A 197 -8.53 -4.69 7.02
CA ILE A 197 -7.37 -3.87 6.66
C ILE A 197 -7.86 -2.68 5.82
N THR A 198 -7.41 -1.49 6.19
CA THR A 198 -7.63 -0.28 5.40
C THR A 198 -6.70 -0.29 4.20
N ILE A 199 -7.22 -0.01 2.99
CA ILE A 199 -6.43 -0.01 1.77
C ILE A 199 -6.46 1.38 1.14
N VAL A 200 -5.28 1.92 0.86
CA VAL A 200 -5.11 3.15 0.08
C VAL A 200 -4.35 2.80 -1.20
N LEU A 201 -5.10 2.69 -2.28
CA LEU A 201 -4.62 2.38 -3.61
C LEU A 201 -4.34 3.68 -4.37
N ILE A 202 -3.13 3.83 -4.91
CA ILE A 202 -2.78 4.90 -5.83
C ILE A 202 -2.70 4.33 -7.23
N THR A 203 -3.42 4.95 -8.16
CA THR A 203 -3.38 4.54 -9.56
C THR A 203 -3.76 5.71 -10.48
N HIS A 204 -3.27 5.68 -11.71
CA HIS A 204 -3.74 6.54 -12.79
C HIS A 204 -4.78 5.83 -13.67
N GLU A 205 -5.02 4.53 -13.45
CA GLU A 205 -5.96 3.72 -14.19
C GLU A 205 -7.36 3.79 -13.56
N GLN A 206 -8.32 4.37 -14.30
CA GLN A 206 -9.71 4.50 -13.83
C GLN A 206 -10.35 3.15 -13.51
N GLN A 207 -10.08 2.13 -14.34
CA GLN A 207 -10.64 0.78 -14.16
C GLN A 207 -10.15 0.11 -12.86
N VAL A 208 -8.88 0.34 -12.50
CA VAL A 208 -8.28 -0.16 -11.25
C VAL A 208 -8.84 0.59 -10.03
N ALA A 209 -9.08 1.89 -10.16
CA ALA A 209 -9.68 2.68 -9.09
C ALA A 209 -11.12 2.25 -8.75
N GLU A 210 -11.85 1.68 -9.70
CA GLU A 210 -13.23 1.22 -9.52
C GLU A 210 -13.37 0.03 -8.56
N TYR A 211 -12.27 -0.67 -8.22
CA TYR A 211 -12.27 -1.69 -7.16
C TYR A 211 -12.32 -1.10 -5.74
N GLY A 212 -12.00 0.19 -5.57
CA GLY A 212 -12.17 0.89 -4.32
C GLY A 212 -13.64 1.24 -4.01
N SER A 213 -14.00 1.26 -2.74
CA SER A 213 -15.33 1.71 -2.28
C SER A 213 -15.49 3.25 -2.27
N ARG A 214 -14.38 3.98 -2.34
CA ARG A 214 -14.31 5.46 -2.36
C ARG A 214 -13.20 5.89 -3.32
N ILE A 215 -13.46 6.94 -4.11
CA ILE A 215 -12.52 7.44 -5.09
C ILE A 215 -12.22 8.92 -4.80
N ILE A 216 -10.94 9.22 -4.59
CA ILE A 216 -10.42 10.56 -4.32
C ILE A 216 -9.58 11.00 -5.52
N ALA A 217 -9.93 12.12 -6.14
CA ALA A 217 -9.20 12.67 -7.27
C ALA A 217 -8.25 13.80 -6.83
N PHE A 218 -6.99 13.65 -7.20
CA PHE A 218 -5.93 14.64 -6.99
C PHE A 218 -5.64 15.42 -8.27
N LYS A 219 -5.46 16.74 -8.13
CA LYS A 219 -4.95 17.61 -9.17
C LYS A 219 -4.12 18.74 -8.54
N ASP A 220 -2.93 18.98 -9.07
CA ASP A 220 -2.04 20.09 -8.68
C ASP A 220 -1.81 20.23 -7.14
N GLY A 221 -1.66 19.08 -6.47
CA GLY A 221 -1.41 19.01 -5.02
C GLY A 221 -2.63 19.18 -4.12
N GLN A 222 -3.84 19.11 -4.69
CA GLN A 222 -5.10 19.27 -3.96
C GLN A 222 -6.08 18.13 -4.30
N ILE A 223 -7.02 17.86 -3.38
CA ILE A 223 -8.18 17.01 -3.63
C ILE A 223 -9.21 17.84 -4.38
N VAL A 224 -9.59 17.38 -5.57
CA VAL A 224 -10.62 18.03 -6.41
C VAL A 224 -11.95 17.29 -6.40
N SER A 225 -11.95 16.03 -5.97
CA SER A 225 -13.16 15.23 -5.81
C SER A 225 -12.92 14.14 -4.75
N ASP A 226 -13.91 13.88 -3.94
CA ASP A 226 -13.97 12.80 -2.95
C ASP A 226 -15.40 12.27 -2.95
N ARG A 227 -15.57 11.01 -3.35
CA ARG A 227 -16.90 10.41 -3.54
C ARG A 227 -16.93 8.94 -3.23
N ALA A 228 -18.03 8.45 -2.69
CA ALA A 228 -18.33 7.03 -2.64
C ALA A 228 -18.39 6.44 -4.06
N ASN A 229 -18.03 5.17 -4.18
CA ASN A 229 -18.13 4.43 -5.44
C ASN A 229 -19.32 3.46 -5.37
N ASP A 230 -20.50 3.96 -5.74
CA ASP A 230 -21.76 3.17 -5.72
C ASP A 230 -21.77 2.02 -6.76
N ARG A 231 -20.79 2.01 -7.68
CA ARG A 231 -20.62 0.97 -8.71
C ARG A 231 -19.27 0.27 -8.55
N GLN A 232 -18.94 -0.09 -7.31
CA GLN A 232 -17.70 -0.79 -7.03
C GLN A 232 -17.60 -2.09 -7.84
N ARG A 233 -16.48 -2.26 -8.55
CA ARG A 233 -16.15 -3.52 -9.22
C ARG A 233 -15.81 -4.59 -8.20
N LEU A 234 -16.27 -5.80 -8.41
CA LEU A 234 -15.98 -6.97 -7.58
C LEU A 234 -15.07 -7.93 -8.34
N ALA A 235 -13.82 -8.04 -7.91
CA ALA A 235 -12.80 -8.82 -8.60
C ALA A 235 -13.16 -10.31 -8.69
N MET A 236 -13.74 -10.88 -7.63
CA MET A 236 -14.18 -12.28 -7.59
C MET A 236 -15.20 -12.58 -8.70
N GLY A 237 -16.15 -11.68 -8.96
CA GLY A 237 -17.12 -11.82 -10.03
C GLY A 237 -16.49 -11.78 -11.43
N GLU A 238 -15.48 -10.93 -11.61
CA GLU A 238 -14.75 -10.82 -12.88
C GLU A 238 -13.85 -12.03 -13.14
N LEU A 239 -13.17 -12.56 -12.12
CA LEU A 239 -12.35 -13.75 -12.24
C LEU A 239 -13.16 -14.96 -12.72
N ALA A 240 -14.42 -15.06 -12.29
CA ALA A 240 -15.32 -16.13 -12.72
C ALA A 240 -15.67 -16.08 -14.23
N LEU A 241 -15.55 -14.90 -14.85
CA LEU A 241 -15.86 -14.67 -16.27
C LEU A 241 -14.62 -14.74 -17.17
N LEU A 242 -13.41 -14.67 -16.59
CA LEU A 242 -12.17 -14.75 -17.35
C LEU A 242 -11.83 -16.22 -17.67
N PRO A 243 -11.34 -16.51 -18.90
CA PRO A 243 -10.92 -17.89 -19.24
C PRO A 243 -9.83 -18.35 -18.29
N ALA A 244 -9.85 -19.65 -17.96
CA ALA A 244 -8.76 -20.27 -17.19
C ALA A 244 -7.46 -20.08 -17.96
N GLY A 245 -6.44 -19.53 -17.32
CA GLY A 245 -5.12 -19.30 -17.92
C GLY A 245 -4.27 -20.57 -17.94
#